data_293faf07a8575e4d6860b03430bb25d8
#
_entry.id   293faf07a8575e4d6860b03430bb25d8
#
_cell.length_a   1.000
_cell.length_b   1.000
_cell.length_c   1.000
_cell.angle_alpha   90.00
_cell.angle_beta   90.00
_cell.angle_gamma   90.00
#
_symmetry.space_group_name_H-M   'P 1'
#
loop_
_entity.id
_entity.type
_entity.pdbx_description
1 polymer ?
#
loop_
_entity_poly.entity_id
_entity_poly.type
_entity_poly.pdbx_seq_one_letter_code
_entity_poly.pdbx_strand_id
1 'polypeptide(L)'
;VSCPIDIDPRAQDAIAALPAEALLALAEALAVLELAPGGAGRSVNPDLNPDAAVRNLPFGGTGMITYLVLERDRRVDVLLITWA
;
A
#
# COMPACT_ATOMS: atom_id res chain seq x y z
N VAL A 1 -15.16 -8.38 6.05
CA VAL A 1 -14.32 -7.95 7.16
C VAL A 1 -13.10 -7.22 6.59
N SER A 2 -12.92 -5.98 6.99
CA SER A 2 -11.78 -5.19 6.53
C SER A 2 -10.53 -5.47 7.36
N CYS A 3 -9.35 -5.26 6.76
CA CYS A 3 -8.08 -5.36 7.46
C CYS A 3 -7.65 -3.97 7.90
N PRO A 4 -7.29 -3.77 9.18
CA PRO A 4 -6.76 -2.49 9.62
C PRO A 4 -5.45 -2.17 8.91
N ILE A 5 -5.24 -0.89 8.61
CA ILE A 5 -4.05 -0.40 7.94
C ILE A 5 -3.28 0.50 8.90
N ASP A 6 -2.03 0.13 9.17
CA ASP A 6 -1.08 0.98 9.87
C ASP A 6 -0.17 1.64 8.86
N ILE A 7 0.16 2.89 9.10
CA ILE A 7 1.03 3.67 8.21
C ILE A 7 2.29 4.06 8.96
N ASP A 8 3.44 3.60 8.46
CA ASP A 8 4.74 3.94 9.02
C ASP A 8 4.92 5.47 9.02
N PRO A 9 5.57 6.06 10.05
CA PRO A 9 5.79 7.51 10.10
C PRO A 9 6.44 8.10 8.84
N ARG A 10 7.34 7.37 8.18
CA ARG A 10 7.94 7.82 6.92
C ARG A 10 6.91 7.93 5.81
N ALA A 11 5.99 6.98 5.76
CA ALA A 11 4.89 7.02 4.79
C ALA A 11 3.91 8.15 5.14
N GLN A 12 3.68 8.42 6.41
CA GLN A 12 2.86 9.56 6.85
C GLN A 12 3.45 10.88 6.37
N ASP A 13 4.76 11.05 6.47
CA ASP A 13 5.46 12.24 5.99
C ASP A 13 5.30 12.39 4.47
N ALA A 14 5.38 11.30 3.73
CA ALA A 14 5.18 11.31 2.28
C ALA A 14 3.75 11.72 1.93
N ILE A 15 2.75 11.24 2.68
CA ILE A 15 1.35 11.61 2.47
C ILE A 15 1.15 13.11 2.66
N ALA A 16 1.76 13.69 3.69
CA ALA A 16 1.65 15.11 3.98
C ALA A 16 2.21 15.98 2.85
N ALA A 17 3.12 15.45 2.04
CA ALA A 17 3.75 16.15 0.92
C ALA A 17 3.03 15.95 -0.40
N LEU A 18 2.00 15.09 -0.47
CA LEU A 18 1.30 14.80 -1.72
C LEU A 18 0.38 15.94 -2.17
N PRO A 19 0.26 16.20 -3.50
CA PRO A 19 -0.76 17.12 -3.99
C PRO A 19 -2.17 16.55 -3.79
N ALA A 20 -3.19 17.41 -3.86
CA ALA A 20 -4.58 17.03 -3.60
C ALA A 20 -5.06 15.87 -4.49
N GLU A 21 -4.69 15.87 -5.77
CA GLU A 21 -5.06 14.82 -6.71
C GLU A 21 -4.46 13.47 -6.32
N ALA A 22 -3.24 13.48 -5.80
CA ALA A 22 -2.58 12.26 -5.34
C ALA A 22 -3.23 11.73 -4.06
N LEU A 23 -3.67 12.61 -3.16
CA LEU A 23 -4.37 12.22 -1.95
C LEU A 23 -5.68 11.49 -2.25
N LEU A 24 -6.42 11.95 -3.25
CA LEU A 24 -7.65 11.28 -3.65
C LEU A 24 -7.38 9.88 -4.18
N ALA A 25 -6.40 9.76 -5.08
CA ALA A 25 -6.00 8.46 -5.63
C ALA A 25 -5.47 7.52 -4.53
N LEU A 26 -4.73 8.07 -3.58
CA LEU A 26 -4.22 7.30 -2.43
C LEU A 26 -5.37 6.78 -1.57
N ALA A 27 -6.37 7.61 -1.29
CA ALA A 27 -7.52 7.19 -0.49
C ALA A 27 -8.26 6.02 -1.16
N GLU A 28 -8.42 6.05 -2.47
CA GLU A 28 -9.03 4.96 -3.22
C GLU A 28 -8.19 3.68 -3.13
N ALA A 29 -6.87 3.80 -3.27
CA ALA A 29 -5.97 2.66 -3.18
C ALA A 29 -5.97 2.04 -1.78
N LEU A 30 -5.98 2.86 -0.73
CA LEU A 30 -6.05 2.37 0.64
C LEU A 30 -7.36 1.64 0.93
N ALA A 31 -8.47 2.11 0.35
CA ALA A 31 -9.74 1.41 0.46
C ALA A 31 -9.68 0.01 -0.17
N VAL A 32 -9.01 -0.12 -1.31
CA VAL A 32 -8.81 -1.42 -1.96
C VAL A 32 -7.95 -2.34 -1.06
N LEU A 33 -6.89 -1.81 -0.47
CA LEU A 33 -6.04 -2.58 0.45
C LEU A 33 -6.81 -3.06 1.67
N GLU A 34 -7.72 -2.25 2.19
CA GLU A 34 -8.54 -2.61 3.33
C GLU A 34 -9.43 -3.81 3.05
N LEU A 35 -9.96 -3.89 1.82
CA LEU A 35 -10.88 -4.94 1.41
C LEU A 35 -10.18 -6.19 0.89
N ALA A 36 -9.04 -6.04 0.20
CA ALA A 36 -8.36 -7.15 -0.46
C ALA A 36 -6.84 -7.00 -0.42
N PRO A 37 -6.23 -7.05 0.76
CA PRO A 37 -4.79 -6.78 0.88
C PRO A 37 -3.93 -7.77 0.10
N GLY A 38 -4.31 -9.02 0.03
CA GLY A 38 -3.56 -10.06 -0.68
C GLY A 38 -3.75 -10.04 -2.19
N GLY A 39 -4.83 -9.41 -2.67
CA GLY A 39 -5.15 -9.37 -4.10
C GLY A 39 -4.91 -8.02 -4.77
N ALA A 40 -4.71 -6.95 -3.99
CA ALA A 40 -4.66 -5.59 -4.52
C ALA A 40 -3.34 -5.26 -5.21
N GLY A 41 -2.22 -5.74 -4.68
CA GLY A 41 -0.90 -5.42 -5.19
C GLY A 41 -0.13 -6.66 -5.64
N ARG A 42 1.13 -6.45 -6.03
CA ARG A 42 2.00 -7.53 -6.47
C ARG A 42 3.21 -7.65 -5.56
N SER A 43 3.71 -8.87 -5.41
CA SER A 43 4.99 -9.12 -4.74
C SER A 43 6.09 -8.23 -5.32
N VAL A 44 7.01 -7.77 -4.49
CA VAL A 44 8.18 -7.02 -4.95
C VAL A 44 9.11 -7.89 -5.80
N ASN A 45 8.96 -9.21 -5.70
CA ASN A 45 9.77 -10.16 -6.47
C ASN A 45 8.87 -11.30 -6.99
N PRO A 46 7.96 -11.00 -7.94
CA PRO A 46 6.92 -11.95 -8.35
C PRO A 46 7.44 -13.23 -9.00
N ASP A 47 8.61 -13.16 -9.63
CA ASP A 47 9.21 -14.34 -10.30
C ASP A 47 9.74 -15.36 -9.29
N LEU A 48 10.28 -14.90 -8.16
CA LEU A 48 10.87 -15.76 -7.15
C LEU A 48 9.89 -16.08 -6.03
N ASN A 49 9.03 -15.12 -5.67
CA ASN A 49 8.11 -15.29 -4.56
C ASN A 49 6.82 -14.47 -4.80
N PRO A 50 5.88 -15.00 -5.59
CA PRO A 50 4.63 -14.29 -5.92
C PRO A 50 3.75 -14.03 -4.69
N ASP A 51 3.93 -14.79 -3.61
CA ASP A 51 3.14 -14.66 -2.38
C ASP A 51 3.91 -13.94 -1.26
N ALA A 52 4.96 -13.19 -1.63
CA ALA A 52 5.75 -12.45 -0.64
C ALA A 52 4.88 -11.52 0.19
N ALA A 53 5.24 -11.37 1.47
CA ALA A 53 4.53 -10.48 2.38
C ALA A 53 4.67 -9.00 1.98
N VAL A 54 5.81 -8.60 1.42
CA VAL A 54 6.04 -7.23 0.94
C VAL A 54 5.52 -7.11 -0.49
N ARG A 55 4.65 -6.13 -0.72
CA ARG A 55 3.97 -5.94 -1.99
C ARG A 55 3.95 -4.47 -2.40
N ASN A 56 3.75 -4.23 -3.69
CA ASN A 56 3.61 -2.89 -4.26
C ASN A 56 2.23 -2.73 -4.91
N LEU A 57 1.63 -1.58 -4.71
CA LEU A 57 0.38 -1.20 -5.37
C LEU A 57 0.53 0.18 -6.01
N PRO A 58 0.44 0.28 -7.34
CA PRO A 58 0.44 1.59 -8.01
C PRO A 58 -0.83 2.38 -7.67
N PHE A 59 -0.70 3.70 -7.59
CA PHE A 59 -1.86 4.58 -7.45
C PHE A 59 -1.64 5.86 -8.25
N GLY A 60 -2.72 6.42 -8.78
CA GLY A 60 -2.69 7.72 -9.46
C GLY A 60 -1.81 7.80 -10.70
N GLY A 61 -1.42 6.67 -11.27
CA GLY A 61 -0.59 6.60 -12.47
C GLY A 61 0.91 6.67 -12.23
N THR A 62 1.36 7.51 -11.29
CA THR A 62 2.80 7.71 -11.02
C THR A 62 3.21 7.38 -9.58
N GLY A 63 2.24 7.09 -8.73
CA GLY A 63 2.51 6.76 -7.34
C GLY A 63 2.68 5.26 -7.10
N MET A 64 3.31 4.92 -5.99
CA MET A 64 3.50 3.53 -5.57
C MET A 64 3.37 3.43 -4.06
N ILE A 65 2.59 2.46 -3.60
CA ILE A 65 2.49 2.10 -2.19
C ILE A 65 3.25 0.79 -1.99
N THR A 66 4.22 0.79 -1.09
CA THR A 66 4.90 -0.44 -0.66
C THR A 66 4.36 -0.80 0.72
N TYR A 67 3.84 -2.01 0.87
CA TYR A 67 3.19 -2.43 2.10
C TYR A 67 3.53 -3.87 2.45
N LEU A 68 3.35 -4.20 3.71
CA LEU A 68 3.57 -5.53 4.26
C LEU A 68 2.22 -6.10 4.69
N VAL A 69 1.91 -7.30 4.23
CA VAL A 69 0.69 -8.01 4.62
C VAL A 69 1.03 -8.95 5.79
N LEU A 70 0.42 -8.67 6.93
CA LEU A 70 0.60 -9.48 8.15
C LEU A 70 -0.66 -10.33 8.33
N GLU A 71 -0.68 -11.50 7.71
CA GLU A 71 -1.86 -12.37 7.69
C GLU A 71 -2.28 -12.83 9.08
N ARG A 72 -1.32 -13.16 9.94
CA ARG A 72 -1.62 -13.60 11.31
C ARG A 72 -2.36 -12.54 12.10
N ASP A 73 -1.95 -11.29 11.95
CA ASP A 73 -2.52 -10.17 12.67
C ASP A 73 -3.68 -9.53 11.90
N ARG A 74 -3.94 -10.02 10.70
CA ARG A 74 -4.95 -9.48 9.80
C ARG A 74 -4.78 -7.97 9.63
N ARG A 75 -3.54 -7.54 9.36
CA ARG A 75 -3.16 -6.16 9.32
C ARG A 75 -2.29 -5.88 8.10
N VAL A 76 -2.35 -4.66 7.60
CA VAL A 76 -1.46 -4.17 6.54
C VAL A 76 -0.62 -3.03 7.12
N ASP A 77 0.69 -3.11 6.96
CA ASP A 77 1.59 -2.01 7.32
C ASP A 77 2.07 -1.33 6.04
N VAL A 78 1.73 -0.07 5.86
CA VAL A 78 2.23 0.74 4.75
C VAL A 78 3.61 1.25 5.13
N LEU A 79 4.63 0.82 4.37
CA LEU A 79 6.03 1.10 4.68
C LEU A 79 6.55 2.32 3.94
N LEU A 80 6.11 2.53 2.70
CA LEU A 80 6.63 3.58 1.84
C LEU A 80 5.57 4.01 0.84
N ILE A 81 5.51 5.32 0.60
CA ILE A 81 4.68 5.90 -0.45
C ILE A 81 5.57 6.81 -1.28
N THR A 82 5.58 6.61 -2.60
CA THR A 82 6.33 7.44 -3.53
C THR A 82 5.39 8.07 -4.53
N TRP A 83 5.76 9.26 -5.00
CA TRP A 83 5.02 10.01 -6.01
C TRP A 83 6.01 10.78 -6.89
N ALA A 84 5.85 10.68 -8.20
CA ALA A 84 6.75 11.34 -9.14
C ALA A 84 6.18 12.65 -9.68
#